data_2dd324898cc0d8ff0a1e9bf4e5dd25f2
#
_entry.id   2dd324898cc0d8ff0a1e9bf4e5dd25f2
#
_cell.length_a   1.000
_cell.length_b   1.000
_cell.length_c   1.000
_cell.angle_alpha   90.00
_cell.angle_beta   90.00
_cell.angle_gamma   90.00
#
_symmetry.space_group_name_H-M   'P 1'
#
loop_
_entity.id
_entity.type
_entity.pdbx_description
1 polymer ?
#
loop_
_entity_poly.entity_id
_entity_poly.type
_entity_poly.pdbx_seq_one_letter_code
_entity_poly.pdbx_strand_id
1 'polypeptide(L)'
;MKTNIITFLLVMMGVSLFSQKVVRYDLYVRDTLVNFSGKEKRAISVNGQIPIPTLTFTEGDTAEIYVHNELNEKTALHWHGLFLPNKEDGVPYLTQMPIEPHTTYLYRFPIIQSGTHWYHSHFGLQEQIGMYGSFIMNKRSSDPTFRKGIDDLPAVPIVLSEWSDYKPENIHRMLHNASDWFAIKKGTTQSYGEAIKEGYLKTKLNNEWKRMNAMDVSDVYYDKFLINGKNESQLTQFKAGDKVRLRVSNGGASSYFWMQYAGGKITVVANDGNDVEPVEVDRLIIAVSETYDILVTIPKDGVAYEFLVTPEDRTKSASLWLGDGVKKLANPFPKLKYFEGMKMMNDMMKMNGDLDDMGMSMSLNKMDMNVVMYPEITGAAKKKGKKMKKMDMKG
;
A
#
# COMPACT_ATOMS: atom_id res chain seq x y z
N MET A 1 -61.55 -15.14 -19.51
CA MET A 1 -60.30 -15.63 -20.11
C MET A 1 -59.44 -14.51 -20.72
N LYS A 2 -60.01 -13.53 -21.45
CA LYS A 2 -59.20 -12.42 -22.06
C LYS A 2 -58.49 -11.50 -21.05
N THR A 3 -59.11 -11.23 -19.89
CA THR A 3 -58.56 -10.35 -18.82
C THR A 3 -57.34 -10.98 -18.13
N ASN A 4 -57.34 -12.31 -17.93
CA ASN A 4 -56.24 -13.02 -17.26
C ASN A 4 -55.00 -13.15 -18.16
N ILE A 5 -55.16 -13.16 -19.49
CA ILE A 5 -54.05 -13.19 -20.44
C ILE A 5 -53.33 -11.84 -20.49
N ILE A 6 -54.08 -10.72 -20.41
CA ILE A 6 -53.51 -9.37 -20.39
C ILE A 6 -52.74 -9.12 -19.09
N THR A 7 -53.26 -9.60 -17.93
CA THR A 7 -52.58 -9.50 -16.65
C THR A 7 -51.31 -10.35 -16.64
N PHE A 8 -51.33 -11.53 -17.21
CA PHE A 8 -50.13 -12.39 -17.33
C PHE A 8 -49.07 -11.78 -18.24
N LEU A 9 -49.47 -11.16 -19.38
CA LEU A 9 -48.56 -10.42 -20.28
C LEU A 9 -47.98 -9.17 -19.61
N LEU A 10 -48.75 -8.43 -18.81
CA LEU A 10 -48.26 -7.27 -18.06
C LEU A 10 -47.29 -7.66 -16.94
N VAL A 11 -47.50 -8.79 -16.26
CA VAL A 11 -46.55 -9.33 -15.28
C VAL A 11 -45.26 -9.82 -15.95
N MET A 12 -45.32 -10.40 -17.14
CA MET A 12 -44.13 -10.79 -17.91
C MET A 12 -43.37 -9.59 -18.48
N MET A 13 -44.03 -8.46 -18.77
CA MET A 13 -43.34 -7.20 -19.15
C MET A 13 -42.67 -6.47 -17.98
N GLY A 14 -43.07 -6.79 -16.74
CA GLY A 14 -42.47 -6.20 -15.52
C GLY A 14 -41.16 -6.84 -15.08
N VAL A 15 -40.75 -7.95 -15.63
CA VAL A 15 -39.41 -8.51 -15.44
C VAL A 15 -38.48 -7.79 -16.40
N SER A 16 -38.05 -6.59 -16.02
CA SER A 16 -36.89 -5.99 -16.64
C SER A 16 -35.75 -6.98 -16.46
N LEU A 17 -35.45 -7.72 -17.50
CA LEU A 17 -34.22 -8.50 -17.61
C LEU A 17 -33.09 -7.48 -17.50
N PHE A 18 -32.61 -7.23 -16.29
CA PHE A 18 -31.27 -6.67 -16.11
C PHE A 18 -30.32 -7.70 -16.73
N SER A 19 -30.07 -7.52 -18.02
CA SER A 19 -29.07 -8.31 -18.72
C SER A 19 -27.77 -8.15 -17.97
N GLN A 20 -27.32 -9.22 -17.34
CA GLN A 20 -25.98 -9.29 -16.77
C GLN A 20 -25.01 -8.96 -17.90
N LYS A 21 -24.32 -7.81 -17.79
CA LYS A 21 -23.34 -7.42 -18.77
C LYS A 21 -22.10 -8.28 -18.58
N VAL A 22 -21.69 -8.97 -19.64
CA VAL A 22 -20.38 -9.63 -19.66
C VAL A 22 -19.34 -8.60 -20.03
N VAL A 23 -18.37 -8.39 -19.15
CA VAL A 23 -17.23 -7.48 -19.36
C VAL A 23 -15.99 -8.32 -19.56
N ARG A 24 -15.41 -8.22 -20.77
CA ARG A 24 -14.25 -8.99 -21.17
C ARG A 24 -12.97 -8.16 -21.10
N TYR A 25 -11.91 -8.77 -20.58
CA TYR A 25 -10.54 -8.31 -20.67
C TYR A 25 -9.64 -9.40 -21.24
N ASP A 26 -8.70 -8.98 -22.09
CA ASP A 26 -7.62 -9.82 -22.60
C ASP A 26 -6.30 -9.27 -22.04
N LEU A 27 -5.62 -10.05 -21.20
CA LEU A 27 -4.42 -9.69 -20.44
C LEU A 27 -3.22 -10.48 -20.99
N TYR A 28 -2.34 -9.79 -21.71
CA TYR A 28 -1.13 -10.38 -22.29
C TYR A 28 0.05 -10.17 -21.34
N VAL A 29 0.49 -11.23 -20.69
CA VAL A 29 1.58 -11.22 -19.72
C VAL A 29 2.90 -11.42 -20.44
N ARG A 30 3.83 -10.44 -20.33
CA ARG A 30 5.10 -10.42 -21.07
C ARG A 30 6.27 -9.95 -20.22
N ASP A 31 7.44 -10.49 -20.51
CA ASP A 31 8.70 -9.89 -20.04
C ASP A 31 8.89 -8.50 -20.66
N THR A 32 9.43 -7.60 -19.87
CA THR A 32 9.78 -6.25 -20.30
C THR A 32 11.02 -5.76 -19.56
N LEU A 33 11.60 -4.67 -20.05
CA LEU A 33 12.66 -3.94 -19.36
C LEU A 33 12.09 -2.60 -18.87
N VAL A 34 12.41 -2.24 -17.64
CA VAL A 34 12.03 -0.97 -17.01
C VAL A 34 13.25 -0.26 -16.44
N ASN A 35 13.14 1.06 -16.33
CA ASN A 35 14.16 1.90 -15.73
C ASN A 35 13.53 2.89 -14.75
N PHE A 36 13.16 2.43 -13.55
CA PHE A 36 12.58 3.29 -12.51
C PHE A 36 13.65 4.01 -11.67
N SER A 37 14.85 3.44 -11.58
CA SER A 37 15.90 3.88 -10.64
C SER A 37 17.14 4.48 -11.33
N GLY A 38 17.16 4.52 -12.67
CA GLY A 38 18.34 4.84 -13.48
C GLY A 38 19.09 3.60 -13.97
N LYS A 39 18.57 2.39 -13.66
CA LYS A 39 19.12 1.11 -14.14
C LYS A 39 18.03 0.30 -14.83
N GLU A 40 18.39 -0.27 -15.96
CA GLU A 40 17.51 -1.16 -16.70
C GLU A 40 17.42 -2.52 -15.99
N LYS A 41 16.19 -2.98 -15.76
CA LYS A 41 15.88 -4.23 -15.04
C LYS A 41 14.75 -4.98 -15.71
N ARG A 42 14.81 -6.32 -15.63
CA ARG A 42 13.70 -7.19 -16.01
C ARG A 42 12.49 -6.90 -15.13
N ALA A 43 11.34 -6.80 -15.75
CA ALA A 43 10.04 -6.72 -15.12
C ALA A 43 9.03 -7.57 -15.92
N ILE A 44 7.85 -7.77 -15.37
CA ILE A 44 6.73 -8.40 -16.08
C ILE A 44 5.64 -7.35 -16.22
N SER A 45 5.22 -7.10 -17.46
CA SER A 45 4.11 -6.21 -17.79
C SER A 45 2.89 -7.00 -18.25
N VAL A 46 1.72 -6.39 -18.10
CA VAL A 46 0.50 -6.86 -18.74
C VAL A 46 0.01 -5.77 -19.69
N ASN A 47 -0.24 -6.13 -20.95
CA ASN A 47 -0.59 -5.19 -22.01
C ASN A 47 0.43 -4.01 -22.11
N GLY A 48 1.71 -4.27 -21.79
CA GLY A 48 2.78 -3.28 -21.82
C GLY A 48 2.77 -2.27 -20.67
N GLN A 49 2.01 -2.52 -19.59
CA GLN A 49 1.85 -1.61 -18.46
C GLN A 49 2.40 -2.19 -17.15
N ILE A 50 2.95 -1.32 -16.31
CA ILE A 50 3.29 -1.53 -14.90
C ILE A 50 2.93 -0.23 -14.15
N PRO A 51 2.03 -0.25 -13.16
CA PRO A 51 1.17 -1.37 -12.75
C PRO A 51 0.37 -1.96 -13.90
N ILE A 52 -0.05 -3.23 -13.76
CA ILE A 52 -0.86 -3.89 -14.79
C ILE A 52 -2.23 -3.21 -14.93
N PRO A 53 -2.97 -3.38 -16.04
CA PRO A 53 -4.17 -2.61 -16.33
C PRO A 53 -5.18 -2.55 -15.18
N THR A 54 -5.78 -1.40 -14.95
CA THR A 54 -6.94 -1.30 -14.05
C THR A 54 -8.12 -2.02 -14.68
N LEU A 55 -8.67 -3.02 -13.98
CA LEU A 55 -9.90 -3.70 -14.37
C LEU A 55 -11.09 -2.99 -13.71
N THR A 56 -12.10 -2.65 -14.49
CA THR A 56 -13.29 -1.93 -14.00
C THR A 56 -14.56 -2.66 -14.36
N PHE A 57 -15.36 -2.94 -13.36
CA PHE A 57 -16.65 -3.61 -13.45
C PHE A 57 -17.71 -2.79 -12.71
N THR A 58 -18.96 -3.18 -12.93
CA THR A 58 -20.09 -2.72 -12.13
C THR A 58 -20.72 -3.94 -11.44
N GLU A 59 -21.14 -3.78 -10.21
CA GLU A 59 -21.85 -4.81 -9.46
C GLU A 59 -23.00 -5.42 -10.30
N GLY A 60 -23.06 -6.75 -10.34
CA GLY A 60 -23.98 -7.52 -11.19
C GLY A 60 -23.46 -7.81 -12.59
N ASP A 61 -22.28 -7.34 -12.99
CA ASP A 61 -21.63 -7.78 -14.22
C ASP A 61 -21.08 -9.21 -14.07
N THR A 62 -20.75 -9.83 -15.19
CA THR A 62 -19.93 -11.05 -15.22
C THR A 62 -18.55 -10.68 -15.76
N ALA A 63 -17.52 -10.95 -14.99
CA ALA A 63 -16.14 -10.83 -15.45
C ALA A 63 -15.77 -12.01 -16.35
N GLU A 64 -15.20 -11.74 -17.52
CA GLU A 64 -14.49 -12.69 -18.36
C GLU A 64 -13.07 -12.16 -18.60
N ILE A 65 -12.08 -12.77 -17.97
CA ILE A 65 -10.70 -12.31 -18.02
C ILE A 65 -9.83 -13.41 -18.61
N TYR A 66 -9.39 -13.19 -19.83
CA TYR A 66 -8.48 -14.08 -20.55
C TYR A 66 -7.04 -13.67 -20.22
N VAL A 67 -6.30 -14.56 -19.59
CA VAL A 67 -4.88 -14.36 -19.28
C VAL A 67 -4.05 -15.14 -20.28
N HIS A 68 -3.38 -14.41 -21.16
CA HIS A 68 -2.47 -14.96 -22.17
C HIS A 68 -1.06 -14.93 -21.59
N ASN A 69 -0.57 -16.07 -21.15
CA ASN A 69 0.78 -16.19 -20.63
C ASN A 69 1.78 -16.29 -21.79
N GLU A 70 2.44 -15.19 -22.12
CA GLU A 70 3.48 -15.15 -23.14
C GLU A 70 4.91 -15.24 -22.55
N LEU A 71 5.01 -15.54 -21.24
CA LEU A 71 6.28 -15.81 -20.59
C LEU A 71 6.80 -17.23 -20.92
N ASN A 72 8.10 -17.46 -20.71
CA ASN A 72 8.72 -18.76 -20.69
C ASN A 72 8.62 -19.48 -19.32
N GLU A 73 7.83 -18.93 -18.41
CA GLU A 73 7.59 -19.44 -17.06
C GLU A 73 6.09 -19.45 -16.77
N LYS A 74 5.69 -20.25 -15.78
CA LYS A 74 4.31 -20.30 -15.30
C LYS A 74 3.89 -18.98 -14.66
N THR A 75 2.59 -18.70 -14.67
CA THR A 75 2.01 -17.55 -13.98
C THR A 75 0.64 -17.88 -13.38
N ALA A 76 0.08 -16.99 -12.59
CA ALA A 76 -1.30 -17.00 -12.12
C ALA A 76 -1.69 -15.60 -11.69
N LEU A 77 -2.97 -15.25 -11.74
CA LEU A 77 -3.50 -14.00 -11.19
C LEU A 77 -4.50 -14.32 -10.10
N HIS A 78 -4.33 -13.66 -8.97
CA HIS A 78 -5.22 -13.68 -7.82
C HIS A 78 -5.98 -12.36 -7.71
N TRP A 79 -7.26 -12.46 -7.36
CA TRP A 79 -8.20 -11.33 -7.22
C TRP A 79 -8.35 -11.00 -5.74
N HIS A 80 -7.52 -10.12 -5.24
CA HIS A 80 -7.37 -9.88 -3.81
C HIS A 80 -8.62 -9.25 -3.19
N GLY A 81 -9.20 -9.93 -2.18
CA GLY A 81 -10.35 -9.44 -1.42
C GLY A 81 -11.71 -9.64 -2.12
N LEU A 82 -11.80 -10.42 -3.21
CA LEU A 82 -13.03 -10.66 -3.92
C LEU A 82 -13.79 -11.89 -3.37
N PHE A 83 -15.11 -11.79 -3.31
CA PHE A 83 -16.01 -12.93 -3.09
C PHE A 83 -16.32 -13.59 -4.42
N LEU A 84 -15.71 -14.73 -4.68
CA LEU A 84 -15.82 -15.43 -5.95
C LEU A 84 -15.80 -16.97 -5.76
N PRO A 85 -16.20 -17.75 -6.77
CA PRO A 85 -16.08 -19.20 -6.71
C PRO A 85 -14.62 -19.63 -6.51
N ASN A 86 -14.37 -20.53 -5.58
CA ASN A 86 -13.01 -20.96 -5.21
C ASN A 86 -12.10 -21.34 -6.39
N LYS A 87 -12.64 -21.99 -7.42
CA LYS A 87 -11.89 -22.37 -8.63
C LYS A 87 -11.40 -21.18 -9.48
N GLU A 88 -11.92 -19.98 -9.24
CA GLU A 88 -11.57 -18.74 -9.94
C GLU A 88 -10.61 -17.86 -9.15
N ASP A 89 -10.20 -18.28 -7.94
CA ASP A 89 -9.43 -17.49 -6.99
C ASP A 89 -7.95 -17.26 -7.39
N GLY A 90 -7.45 -18.06 -8.32
CA GLY A 90 -6.14 -17.84 -8.92
C GLY A 90 -4.95 -18.28 -8.10
N VAL A 91 -5.14 -19.07 -7.01
CA VAL A 91 -4.04 -19.55 -6.16
C VAL A 91 -3.49 -20.87 -6.68
N PRO A 92 -2.24 -20.89 -7.22
CA PRO A 92 -1.64 -22.07 -7.81
C PRO A 92 -1.57 -23.25 -6.84
N TYR A 93 -1.87 -24.44 -7.35
CA TYR A 93 -1.85 -25.72 -6.61
C TYR A 93 -2.86 -25.85 -5.47
N LEU A 94 -3.64 -24.79 -5.19
CA LEU A 94 -4.71 -24.81 -4.19
C LEU A 94 -6.08 -24.72 -4.85
N THR A 95 -6.34 -23.66 -5.62
CA THR A 95 -7.63 -23.42 -6.27
C THR A 95 -7.60 -23.75 -7.76
N GLN A 96 -6.44 -23.72 -8.38
CA GLN A 96 -6.20 -24.05 -9.78
C GLN A 96 -4.75 -24.50 -10.02
N MET A 97 -4.49 -25.06 -11.21
CA MET A 97 -3.11 -25.23 -11.68
C MET A 97 -2.58 -23.90 -12.23
N PRO A 98 -1.27 -23.62 -12.12
CA PRO A 98 -0.69 -22.42 -12.72
C PRO A 98 -0.90 -22.42 -14.22
N ILE A 99 -0.95 -21.24 -14.81
CA ILE A 99 -1.07 -21.04 -16.27
C ILE A 99 0.28 -21.36 -16.91
N GLU A 100 0.33 -22.39 -17.72
CA GLU A 100 1.56 -22.85 -18.39
C GLU A 100 2.09 -21.79 -19.39
N PRO A 101 3.39 -21.79 -19.70
CA PRO A 101 3.97 -20.94 -20.74
C PRO A 101 3.22 -21.07 -22.06
N HIS A 102 3.01 -19.92 -22.72
CA HIS A 102 2.37 -19.83 -24.05
C HIS A 102 0.96 -20.42 -24.13
N THR A 103 0.24 -20.43 -23.00
CA THR A 103 -1.17 -20.84 -22.94
C THR A 103 -2.07 -19.71 -22.48
N THR A 104 -3.36 -19.89 -22.68
CA THR A 104 -4.39 -18.94 -22.23
C THR A 104 -5.27 -19.61 -21.18
N TYR A 105 -5.60 -18.88 -20.12
CA TYR A 105 -6.54 -19.28 -19.09
C TYR A 105 -7.69 -18.28 -19.02
N LEU A 106 -8.93 -18.77 -18.84
CA LEU A 106 -10.12 -17.94 -18.66
C LEU A 106 -10.57 -17.99 -17.20
N TYR A 107 -10.57 -16.82 -16.55
CA TYR A 107 -11.30 -16.60 -15.31
C TYR A 107 -12.68 -16.05 -15.63
N ARG A 108 -13.73 -16.67 -15.09
CA ARG A 108 -15.11 -16.26 -15.32
C ARG A 108 -15.92 -16.33 -14.03
N PHE A 109 -16.32 -15.18 -13.51
CA PHE A 109 -17.05 -15.09 -12.24
C PHE A 109 -18.01 -13.89 -12.22
N PRO A 110 -19.09 -13.96 -11.40
CA PRO A 110 -19.99 -12.82 -11.21
C PRO A 110 -19.36 -11.77 -10.30
N ILE A 111 -19.64 -10.51 -10.57
CA ILE A 111 -19.27 -9.38 -9.71
C ILE A 111 -20.43 -9.16 -8.73
N ILE A 112 -20.28 -9.67 -7.50
CA ILE A 112 -21.35 -9.67 -6.48
C ILE A 112 -21.11 -8.65 -5.37
N GLN A 113 -20.06 -7.86 -5.47
CA GLN A 113 -19.67 -6.82 -4.51
C GLN A 113 -19.22 -5.57 -5.25
N SER A 114 -19.12 -4.45 -4.54
CA SER A 114 -18.56 -3.21 -5.04
C SER A 114 -17.34 -2.80 -4.21
N GLY A 115 -16.61 -1.78 -4.65
CA GLY A 115 -15.50 -1.22 -3.91
C GLY A 115 -14.18 -1.21 -4.68
N THR A 116 -13.14 -0.79 -4.00
CA THR A 116 -11.77 -0.77 -4.49
C THR A 116 -11.04 -1.99 -3.98
N HIS A 117 -10.52 -2.76 -4.91
CA HIS A 117 -9.71 -3.94 -4.69
C HIS A 117 -8.50 -3.89 -5.62
N TRP A 118 -7.70 -4.93 -5.63
CA TRP A 118 -6.54 -5.05 -6.49
C TRP A 118 -6.34 -6.50 -6.91
N TYR A 119 -5.44 -6.74 -7.84
CA TYR A 119 -5.11 -8.08 -8.28
C TYR A 119 -3.62 -8.17 -8.61
N HIS A 120 -3.06 -9.35 -8.46
CA HIS A 120 -1.62 -9.53 -8.60
C HIS A 120 -1.28 -10.97 -8.98
N SER A 121 -0.02 -11.20 -9.37
CA SER A 121 0.47 -12.55 -9.55
C SER A 121 0.56 -13.27 -8.21
N HIS A 122 0.10 -14.52 -8.20
CA HIS A 122 0.27 -15.42 -7.05
C HIS A 122 1.24 -16.56 -7.38
N PHE A 123 2.14 -16.35 -8.36
CA PHE A 123 3.14 -17.33 -8.78
C PHE A 123 4.54 -16.81 -8.56
N GLY A 124 5.34 -17.54 -7.77
CA GLY A 124 6.72 -17.18 -7.44
C GLY A 124 6.83 -15.79 -6.83
N LEU A 125 7.72 -14.95 -7.37
CA LEU A 125 7.97 -13.58 -6.93
C LEU A 125 7.61 -12.55 -8.04
N GLN A 126 6.68 -12.90 -8.93
CA GLN A 126 6.32 -12.07 -10.08
C GLN A 126 5.61 -10.77 -9.69
N GLU A 127 4.88 -10.76 -8.57
CA GLU A 127 4.30 -9.54 -8.01
C GLU A 127 5.38 -8.47 -7.78
N GLN A 128 6.49 -8.83 -7.16
CA GLN A 128 7.59 -7.90 -6.85
C GLN A 128 8.17 -7.20 -8.08
N ILE A 129 8.03 -7.75 -9.27
CA ILE A 129 8.59 -7.21 -10.51
C ILE A 129 7.54 -6.66 -11.48
N GLY A 130 6.35 -6.31 -10.99
CA GLY A 130 5.40 -5.50 -11.77
C GLY A 130 3.99 -6.06 -11.89
N MET A 131 3.73 -7.31 -11.50
CA MET A 131 2.42 -7.93 -11.69
C MET A 131 1.43 -7.61 -10.57
N TYR A 132 1.04 -6.34 -10.45
CA TYR A 132 0.02 -5.83 -9.53
C TYR A 132 -0.77 -4.68 -10.17
N GLY A 133 -2.08 -4.59 -9.92
CA GLY A 133 -2.96 -3.58 -10.51
C GLY A 133 -4.29 -3.42 -9.77
N SER A 134 -4.99 -2.31 -10.02
CA SER A 134 -6.29 -2.04 -9.41
C SER A 134 -7.41 -2.89 -10.02
N PHE A 135 -8.32 -3.35 -9.14
CA PHE A 135 -9.56 -4.01 -9.51
C PHE A 135 -10.73 -3.20 -8.91
N ILE A 136 -11.47 -2.53 -9.78
CA ILE A 136 -12.48 -1.56 -9.39
C ILE A 136 -13.87 -2.13 -9.68
N MET A 137 -14.72 -2.17 -8.67
CA MET A 137 -16.11 -2.56 -8.82
C MET A 137 -17.01 -1.40 -8.41
N ASN A 138 -17.71 -0.82 -9.37
CA ASN A 138 -18.60 0.32 -9.13
C ASN A 138 -19.96 -0.16 -8.64
N LYS A 139 -20.57 0.60 -7.73
CA LYS A 139 -21.97 0.44 -7.38
C LYS A 139 -22.86 0.86 -8.54
N ARG A 140 -24.03 0.23 -8.66
CA ARG A 140 -25.08 0.71 -9.54
C ARG A 140 -25.75 1.94 -8.90
N SER A 141 -26.15 2.90 -9.71
CA SER A 141 -26.88 4.08 -9.21
C SER A 141 -28.25 3.73 -8.61
N SER A 142 -28.76 2.54 -8.90
CA SER A 142 -30.01 1.98 -8.33
C SER A 142 -29.80 1.20 -7.04
N ASP A 143 -28.54 0.98 -6.61
CA ASP A 143 -28.23 0.30 -5.36
C ASP A 143 -28.69 1.17 -4.17
N PRO A 144 -29.43 0.59 -3.19
CA PRO A 144 -29.87 1.34 -2.01
C PRO A 144 -28.72 1.92 -1.18
N THR A 145 -27.51 1.36 -1.29
CA THR A 145 -26.31 1.84 -0.59
C THR A 145 -25.52 2.87 -1.41
N PHE A 146 -25.98 3.25 -2.60
CA PHE A 146 -25.32 4.26 -3.44
C PHE A 146 -25.30 5.63 -2.76
N ARG A 147 -24.13 6.18 -2.55
CA ARG A 147 -23.90 7.44 -1.86
C ARG A 147 -23.70 8.56 -2.87
N LYS A 148 -24.78 9.31 -3.16
CA LYS A 148 -24.70 10.48 -4.04
C LYS A 148 -23.71 11.53 -3.48
N GLY A 149 -22.85 12.05 -4.33
CA GLY A 149 -21.76 12.97 -3.94
C GLY A 149 -20.51 12.27 -3.39
N ILE A 150 -20.46 10.93 -3.47
CA ILE A 150 -19.31 10.11 -3.17
C ILE A 150 -19.07 9.10 -4.32
N ASP A 151 -20.05 8.23 -4.58
CA ASP A 151 -19.88 7.13 -5.52
C ASP A 151 -20.02 7.59 -7.00
N ASP A 152 -20.59 8.76 -7.24
CA ASP A 152 -20.71 9.44 -8.54
C ASP A 152 -19.59 10.48 -8.82
N LEU A 153 -18.66 10.69 -7.90
CA LEU A 153 -17.54 11.60 -8.11
C LEU A 153 -16.54 11.07 -9.14
N PRO A 154 -15.82 11.99 -9.84
CA PRO A 154 -14.68 11.60 -10.66
C PRO A 154 -13.70 10.77 -9.84
N ALA A 155 -13.41 9.55 -10.30
CA ALA A 155 -12.56 8.61 -9.58
C ALA A 155 -11.24 8.38 -10.31
N VAL A 156 -10.15 8.35 -9.53
CA VAL A 156 -8.80 8.06 -10.02
C VAL A 156 -8.29 6.82 -9.30
N PRO A 157 -8.10 5.69 -10.01
CA PRO A 157 -7.41 4.52 -9.47
C PRO A 157 -5.94 4.84 -9.18
N ILE A 158 -5.49 4.45 -8.01
CA ILE A 158 -4.12 4.67 -7.53
C ILE A 158 -3.57 3.34 -7.04
N VAL A 159 -2.43 2.93 -7.58
CA VAL A 159 -1.64 1.81 -7.08
C VAL A 159 -0.34 2.36 -6.53
N LEU A 160 -0.13 2.17 -5.23
CA LEU A 160 1.13 2.44 -4.55
C LEU A 160 2.01 1.21 -4.64
N SER A 161 3.29 1.41 -4.88
CA SER A 161 4.24 0.30 -4.96
C SER A 161 5.67 0.77 -4.69
N GLU A 162 6.55 -0.18 -4.49
CA GLU A 162 7.98 0.02 -4.40
C GLU A 162 8.72 -0.75 -5.50
N TRP A 163 9.94 -0.31 -5.80
CA TRP A 163 10.83 -0.93 -6.75
C TRP A 163 12.22 -1.17 -6.17
N SER A 164 12.75 -2.36 -6.38
CA SER A 164 14.13 -2.70 -6.07
C SER A 164 14.91 -3.09 -7.32
N ASP A 165 16.16 -2.65 -7.40
CA ASP A 165 17.11 -3.09 -8.43
C ASP A 165 17.69 -4.48 -8.18
N TYR A 166 17.43 -5.04 -6.99
CA TYR A 166 17.77 -6.43 -6.69
C TYR A 166 16.78 -7.39 -7.35
N LYS A 167 17.28 -8.55 -7.76
CA LYS A 167 16.40 -9.64 -8.15
C LYS A 167 15.59 -10.10 -6.94
N PRO A 168 14.28 -10.40 -7.10
CA PRO A 168 13.41 -10.83 -5.99
C PRO A 168 13.99 -12.00 -5.18
N GLU A 169 14.63 -12.97 -5.85
CA GLU A 169 15.25 -14.13 -5.19
C GLU A 169 16.41 -13.71 -4.27
N ASN A 170 17.13 -12.65 -4.62
CA ASN A 170 18.17 -12.11 -3.78
C ASN A 170 17.60 -11.41 -2.53
N ILE A 171 16.51 -10.66 -2.68
CA ILE A 171 15.80 -10.05 -1.54
C ILE A 171 15.31 -11.17 -0.61
N HIS A 172 14.61 -12.16 -1.16
CA HIS A 172 14.11 -13.31 -0.40
C HIS A 172 15.23 -14.04 0.35
N ARG A 173 16.37 -14.27 -0.30
CA ARG A 173 17.55 -14.87 0.36
C ARG A 173 18.10 -13.98 1.47
N MET A 174 18.17 -12.66 1.27
CA MET A 174 18.67 -11.74 2.29
C MET A 174 17.75 -11.68 3.52
N LEU A 175 16.43 -11.77 3.33
CA LEU A 175 15.46 -11.83 4.42
C LEU A 175 15.57 -13.12 5.25
N HIS A 176 16.01 -14.24 4.65
CA HIS A 176 16.27 -15.50 5.36
C HIS A 176 17.65 -15.54 6.07
N ASN A 177 18.53 -14.64 5.70
CA ASN A 177 19.85 -14.54 6.31
C ASN A 177 19.84 -13.37 7.31
N ALA A 178 20.32 -13.58 8.52
CA ALA A 178 20.54 -12.50 9.48
C ALA A 178 21.58 -11.51 8.92
N SER A 179 21.14 -10.48 8.23
CA SER A 179 21.97 -9.50 7.54
C SER A 179 21.42 -8.08 7.74
N ASP A 180 22.28 -7.18 8.19
CA ASP A 180 21.95 -5.75 8.34
C ASP A 180 22.12 -4.97 7.02
N TRP A 181 22.27 -5.65 5.86
CA TRP A 181 22.56 -4.99 4.60
C TRP A 181 21.56 -3.89 4.23
N PHE A 182 20.26 -4.17 4.35
CA PHE A 182 19.23 -3.18 4.06
C PHE A 182 19.20 -2.06 5.08
N ALA A 183 19.41 -2.36 6.36
CA ALA A 183 19.52 -1.35 7.42
C ALA A 183 20.74 -0.43 7.21
N ILE A 184 21.88 -0.97 6.78
CA ILE A 184 23.07 -0.18 6.40
C ILE A 184 22.73 0.74 5.23
N LYS A 185 22.06 0.25 4.19
CA LYS A 185 21.66 1.06 3.03
C LYS A 185 20.67 2.18 3.37
N LYS A 186 19.76 1.94 4.31
CA LYS A 186 18.83 2.96 4.82
C LYS A 186 19.47 3.92 5.81
N GLY A 187 20.66 3.60 6.32
CA GLY A 187 21.31 4.37 7.37
C GLY A 187 20.63 4.24 8.73
N THR A 188 20.01 3.07 9.00
CA THR A 188 19.25 2.81 10.23
C THR A 188 20.01 2.00 11.26
N THR A 189 21.18 1.42 10.91
CA THR A 189 22.05 0.72 11.83
C THR A 189 23.23 1.60 12.25
N GLN A 190 23.66 1.47 13.51
CA GLN A 190 24.80 2.20 14.06
C GLN A 190 26.11 1.64 13.52
N SER A 191 27.01 2.49 13.04
CA SER A 191 28.36 2.10 12.63
C SER A 191 29.23 1.76 13.85
N TYR A 192 30.32 1.00 13.66
CA TYR A 192 31.29 0.72 14.72
C TYR A 192 31.91 2.00 15.29
N GLY A 193 32.19 2.98 14.42
CA GLY A 193 32.74 4.26 14.85
C GLY A 193 31.80 5.02 15.79
N GLU A 194 30.50 5.04 15.47
CA GLU A 194 29.46 5.65 16.32
C GLU A 194 29.31 4.86 17.62
N ALA A 195 29.32 3.52 17.55
CA ALA A 195 29.23 2.67 18.74
C ALA A 195 30.40 2.90 19.72
N ILE A 196 31.62 3.09 19.19
CA ILE A 196 32.80 3.43 19.97
C ILE A 196 32.63 4.80 20.61
N LYS A 197 32.25 5.82 19.84
CA LYS A 197 32.09 7.20 20.31
C LYS A 197 31.04 7.33 21.41
N GLU A 198 29.95 6.57 21.29
CA GLU A 198 28.83 6.59 22.25
C GLU A 198 29.01 5.57 23.42
N GLY A 199 30.09 4.78 23.41
CA GLY A 199 30.38 3.80 24.48
C GLY A 199 29.57 2.50 24.37
N TYR A 200 28.96 2.18 23.22
CA TYR A 200 28.10 1.01 23.00
C TYR A 200 28.75 -0.12 22.22
N LEU A 201 30.10 -0.09 22.02
CA LEU A 201 30.79 -1.09 21.20
C LEU A 201 30.52 -2.53 21.70
N LYS A 202 30.60 -2.75 23.02
CA LYS A 202 30.33 -4.07 23.60
C LYS A 202 28.92 -4.55 23.32
N THR A 203 27.94 -3.65 23.46
CA THR A 203 26.52 -3.95 23.18
C THR A 203 26.33 -4.28 21.70
N LYS A 204 26.92 -3.47 20.79
CA LYS A 204 26.86 -3.72 19.36
C LYS A 204 27.44 -5.08 18.98
N LEU A 205 28.65 -5.41 19.47
CA LEU A 205 29.27 -6.71 19.20
C LEU A 205 28.45 -7.87 19.76
N ASN A 206 27.85 -7.73 20.94
CA ASN A 206 26.99 -8.75 21.53
C ASN A 206 25.69 -8.95 20.71
N ASN A 207 25.08 -7.84 20.25
CA ASN A 207 23.88 -7.89 19.42
C ASN A 207 24.16 -8.54 18.06
N GLU A 208 25.29 -8.23 17.43
CA GLU A 208 25.73 -8.87 16.20
C GLU A 208 26.02 -10.36 16.40
N TRP A 209 26.68 -10.71 17.50
CA TRP A 209 26.92 -12.12 17.86
C TRP A 209 25.62 -12.90 18.07
N LYS A 210 24.62 -12.28 18.69
CA LYS A 210 23.29 -12.85 18.90
C LYS A 210 22.42 -12.77 17.64
N ARG A 211 22.92 -12.16 16.55
CA ARG A 211 22.18 -11.91 15.30
C ARG A 211 20.85 -11.18 15.54
N MET A 212 20.88 -10.20 16.46
CA MET A 212 19.73 -9.31 16.65
C MET A 212 19.57 -8.43 15.42
N ASN A 213 18.35 -8.41 14.87
CA ASN A 213 18.05 -7.53 13.75
C ASN A 213 18.24 -6.06 14.13
N ALA A 214 18.63 -5.24 13.14
CA ALA A 214 18.61 -3.79 13.30
C ALA A 214 17.20 -3.32 13.66
N MET A 215 17.11 -2.29 14.50
CA MET A 215 15.84 -1.66 14.80
C MET A 215 15.39 -0.82 13.61
N ASP A 216 14.40 -1.31 12.89
CA ASP A 216 13.90 -0.74 11.66
C ASP A 216 12.37 -0.89 11.59
N VAL A 217 11.72 -0.02 10.84
CA VAL A 217 10.27 -0.09 10.57
C VAL A 217 9.94 -0.76 9.24
N SER A 218 10.96 -1.13 8.47
CA SER A 218 10.81 -1.89 7.23
C SER A 218 12.03 -2.77 7.00
N ASP A 219 11.81 -4.00 6.52
CA ASP A 219 12.89 -5.00 6.38
C ASP A 219 13.73 -4.81 5.13
N VAL A 220 13.18 -4.21 4.09
CA VAL A 220 13.80 -4.08 2.76
C VAL A 220 14.15 -2.64 2.44
N TYR A 221 15.30 -2.40 1.79
CA TYR A 221 15.61 -1.14 1.14
C TYR A 221 15.11 -1.16 -0.29
N TYR A 222 14.27 -0.18 -0.65
CA TYR A 222 13.77 0.02 -2.01
C TYR A 222 14.45 1.20 -2.70
N ASP A 223 14.73 1.03 -4.01
CA ASP A 223 15.40 2.05 -4.81
C ASP A 223 14.45 3.18 -5.20
N LYS A 224 13.15 2.87 -5.40
CA LYS A 224 12.08 3.85 -5.72
C LYS A 224 10.76 3.46 -5.06
N PHE A 225 9.95 4.50 -4.79
CA PHE A 225 8.53 4.38 -4.48
C PHE A 225 7.73 5.03 -5.60
N LEU A 226 6.59 4.44 -5.94
CA LEU A 226 5.85 4.75 -7.15
C LEU A 226 4.36 4.92 -6.86
N ILE A 227 3.74 5.86 -7.57
CA ILE A 227 2.29 6.03 -7.71
C ILE A 227 1.96 5.74 -9.17
N ASN A 228 1.16 4.71 -9.46
CA ASN A 228 0.83 4.28 -10.81
C ASN A 228 2.08 4.12 -11.71
N GLY A 229 3.14 3.51 -11.18
CA GLY A 229 4.39 3.24 -11.89
C GLY A 229 5.29 4.46 -12.11
N LYS A 230 5.00 5.60 -11.48
CA LYS A 230 5.80 6.83 -11.58
C LYS A 230 6.16 7.36 -10.20
N ASN A 231 7.39 7.86 -10.04
CA ASN A 231 7.79 8.54 -8.81
C ASN A 231 7.15 9.94 -8.71
N GLU A 232 6.89 10.58 -9.84
CA GLU A 232 6.20 11.87 -9.93
C GLU A 232 5.30 11.89 -11.16
N SER A 233 4.06 12.39 -11.00
CA SER A 233 3.11 12.58 -12.08
C SER A 233 2.12 13.71 -11.74
N GLN A 234 1.36 14.17 -12.74
CA GLN A 234 0.41 15.26 -12.59
C GLN A 234 -0.89 14.96 -13.35
N LEU A 235 -2.02 15.33 -12.73
CA LEU A 235 -3.36 15.30 -13.30
C LEU A 235 -3.89 16.74 -13.37
N THR A 236 -3.82 17.33 -14.56
CA THR A 236 -4.12 18.75 -14.81
C THR A 236 -5.60 19.06 -15.05
N GLN A 237 -6.45 18.01 -15.21
CA GLN A 237 -7.86 18.17 -15.58
C GLN A 237 -8.76 18.70 -14.45
N PHE A 238 -8.30 18.70 -13.20
CA PHE A 238 -9.09 19.11 -12.05
C PHE A 238 -8.95 20.60 -11.78
N LYS A 239 -10.09 21.23 -11.41
CA LYS A 239 -10.23 22.67 -11.17
C LYS A 239 -10.70 22.97 -9.75
N ALA A 240 -10.65 24.24 -9.36
CA ALA A 240 -11.14 24.72 -8.07
C ALA A 240 -12.57 24.25 -7.79
N GLY A 241 -12.78 23.70 -6.61
CA GLY A 241 -14.06 23.16 -6.16
C GLY A 241 -14.28 21.68 -6.52
N ASP A 242 -13.51 21.11 -7.45
CA ASP A 242 -13.64 19.70 -7.78
C ASP A 242 -13.31 18.83 -6.58
N LYS A 243 -14.19 17.88 -6.29
CA LYS A 243 -13.94 16.76 -5.38
C LYS A 243 -13.55 15.55 -6.19
N VAL A 244 -12.43 14.96 -5.84
CA VAL A 244 -11.85 13.81 -6.54
C VAL A 244 -11.82 12.63 -5.60
N ARG A 245 -12.35 11.49 -6.04
CA ARG A 245 -12.23 10.21 -5.32
C ARG A 245 -10.96 9.49 -5.77
N LEU A 246 -9.97 9.42 -4.89
CA LEU A 246 -8.78 8.60 -5.13
C LEU A 246 -9.06 7.20 -4.59
N ARG A 247 -8.98 6.21 -5.47
CA ARG A 247 -9.21 4.79 -5.14
C ARG A 247 -7.86 4.11 -5.01
N VAL A 248 -7.35 4.08 -3.78
CA VAL A 248 -5.97 3.73 -3.48
C VAL A 248 -5.86 2.26 -3.09
N SER A 249 -4.96 1.54 -3.75
CA SER A 249 -4.54 0.18 -3.40
C SER A 249 -3.05 0.18 -3.08
N ASN A 250 -2.63 -0.47 -2.01
CA ASN A 250 -1.22 -0.71 -1.75
C ASN A 250 -0.82 -2.07 -2.34
N GLY A 251 -0.26 -2.04 -3.55
CA GLY A 251 0.29 -3.20 -4.25
C GLY A 251 1.79 -3.40 -3.99
N GLY A 252 2.32 -2.82 -2.91
CA GLY A 252 3.70 -3.03 -2.48
C GLY A 252 3.86 -4.36 -1.75
N ALA A 253 5.04 -4.97 -1.85
CA ALA A 253 5.34 -6.26 -1.25
C ALA A 253 5.59 -6.18 0.26
N SER A 254 6.04 -5.03 0.79
CA SER A 254 6.34 -4.89 2.22
C SER A 254 6.21 -3.48 2.80
N SER A 255 6.03 -2.45 1.97
CA SER A 255 6.01 -1.07 2.45
C SER A 255 4.63 -0.63 2.91
N TYR A 256 4.56 -0.05 4.10
CA TYR A 256 3.44 0.78 4.52
C TYR A 256 3.67 2.20 4.02
N PHE A 257 2.60 2.89 3.62
CA PHE A 257 2.69 4.24 3.10
C PHE A 257 1.84 5.23 3.87
N TRP A 258 2.45 6.33 4.29
CA TRP A 258 1.74 7.52 4.72
C TRP A 258 1.29 8.31 3.51
N MET A 259 0.04 8.74 3.52
CA MET A 259 -0.58 9.60 2.52
C MET A 259 -0.93 10.96 3.14
N GLN A 260 -0.57 12.05 2.44
CA GLN A 260 -0.85 13.43 2.84
C GLN A 260 -1.28 14.24 1.61
N TYR A 261 -2.08 15.28 1.81
CA TYR A 261 -2.53 16.14 0.73
C TYR A 261 -2.29 17.62 1.04
N ALA A 262 -1.62 18.34 0.13
CA ALA A 262 -1.28 19.76 0.27
C ALA A 262 -2.50 20.69 0.16
N GLY A 263 -3.60 20.22 -0.41
CA GLY A 263 -4.83 20.99 -0.58
C GLY A 263 -5.71 21.08 0.67
N GLY A 264 -5.43 20.26 1.70
CA GLY A 264 -6.24 20.23 2.91
C GLY A 264 -6.36 18.82 3.50
N LYS A 265 -7.46 18.54 4.15
CA LYS A 265 -7.74 17.23 4.73
C LYS A 265 -8.10 16.19 3.67
N ILE A 266 -7.85 14.95 4.02
CA ILE A 266 -8.29 13.76 3.31
C ILE A 266 -9.56 13.27 4.00
N THR A 267 -10.64 13.00 3.24
CA THR A 267 -11.84 12.37 3.79
C THR A 267 -11.86 10.91 3.41
N VAL A 268 -11.73 10.01 4.37
CA VAL A 268 -11.83 8.56 4.17
C VAL A 268 -13.29 8.19 4.02
N VAL A 269 -13.66 7.47 2.95
CA VAL A 269 -15.04 7.08 2.65
C VAL A 269 -15.25 5.59 2.43
N ALA A 270 -14.16 4.82 2.23
CA ALA A 270 -14.19 3.36 2.20
C ALA A 270 -12.84 2.77 2.59
N ASN A 271 -12.84 1.54 3.11
CA ASN A 271 -11.66 0.74 3.43
C ASN A 271 -11.92 -0.72 3.03
N ASP A 272 -10.96 -1.34 2.36
CA ASP A 272 -11.02 -2.73 1.88
C ASP A 272 -12.34 -3.08 1.18
N GLY A 273 -12.73 -2.21 0.25
CA GLY A 273 -13.95 -2.35 -0.54
C GLY A 273 -15.25 -2.02 0.21
N ASN A 274 -15.21 -1.76 1.51
CA ASN A 274 -16.40 -1.49 2.33
C ASN A 274 -16.55 0.01 2.58
N ASP A 275 -17.79 0.48 2.51
CA ASP A 275 -18.13 1.85 2.89
C ASP A 275 -17.89 2.08 4.38
N VAL A 276 -17.38 3.26 4.71
CA VAL A 276 -17.27 3.73 6.09
C VAL A 276 -17.94 5.08 6.24
N GLU A 277 -18.32 5.43 7.47
CA GLU A 277 -18.72 6.80 7.79
C GLU A 277 -17.57 7.75 7.44
N PRO A 278 -17.84 8.85 6.70
CA PRO A 278 -16.78 9.76 6.27
C PRO A 278 -16.01 10.37 7.43
N VAL A 279 -14.68 10.19 7.44
CA VAL A 279 -13.79 10.72 8.48
C VAL A 279 -12.72 11.60 7.85
N GLU A 280 -12.59 12.83 8.34
CA GLU A 280 -11.53 13.74 7.91
C GLU A 280 -10.24 13.55 8.72
N VAL A 281 -9.14 13.37 8.01
CA VAL A 281 -7.81 13.22 8.61
C VAL A 281 -6.79 14.12 7.91
N ASP A 282 -5.73 14.49 8.62
CA ASP A 282 -4.62 15.26 8.05
C ASP A 282 -3.64 14.35 7.29
N ARG A 283 -3.63 13.08 7.65
CA ARG A 283 -2.78 12.03 7.08
C ARG A 283 -3.38 10.66 7.34
N LEU A 284 -3.08 9.71 6.48
CA LEU A 284 -3.56 8.34 6.57
C LEU A 284 -2.39 7.39 6.27
N ILE A 285 -2.27 6.31 7.02
CA ILE A 285 -1.36 5.21 6.69
C ILE A 285 -2.15 4.10 6.02
N ILE A 286 -1.55 3.47 5.01
CA ILE A 286 -2.08 2.29 4.32
C ILE A 286 -1.07 1.14 4.44
N ALA A 287 -1.52 0.02 4.95
CA ALA A 287 -0.71 -1.19 5.07
C ALA A 287 -0.64 -1.95 3.74
N VAL A 288 0.25 -2.94 3.68
CA VAL A 288 0.34 -3.86 2.52
C VAL A 288 -1.00 -4.53 2.30
N SER A 289 -1.42 -4.60 1.05
CA SER A 289 -2.69 -5.19 0.59
C SER A 289 -3.97 -4.44 0.98
N GLU A 290 -3.90 -3.40 1.83
CA GLU A 290 -5.07 -2.57 2.12
C GLU A 290 -5.50 -1.72 0.92
N THR A 291 -6.78 -1.35 0.91
CA THR A 291 -7.32 -0.34 -0.01
C THR A 291 -8.10 0.73 0.74
N TYR A 292 -8.05 1.96 0.24
CA TYR A 292 -8.83 3.08 0.73
C TYR A 292 -9.46 3.86 -0.42
N ASP A 293 -10.71 4.26 -0.25
CA ASP A 293 -11.27 5.35 -1.05
C ASP A 293 -11.24 6.63 -0.23
N ILE A 294 -10.60 7.63 -0.78
CA ILE A 294 -10.44 8.93 -0.12
C ILE A 294 -10.91 10.06 -1.05
N LEU A 295 -11.50 11.08 -0.45
CA LEU A 295 -11.88 12.30 -1.16
C LEU A 295 -10.90 13.41 -0.85
N VAL A 296 -10.50 14.12 -1.91
CA VAL A 296 -9.72 15.35 -1.83
C VAL A 296 -10.41 16.44 -2.62
N THR A 297 -10.29 17.69 -2.19
CA THR A 297 -10.89 18.85 -2.88
C THR A 297 -9.79 19.74 -3.42
N ILE A 298 -9.92 20.23 -4.65
CA ILE A 298 -9.00 21.20 -5.24
C ILE A 298 -9.37 22.60 -4.71
N PRO A 299 -8.53 23.26 -3.89
CA PRO A 299 -8.95 24.51 -3.22
C PRO A 299 -9.08 25.71 -4.16
N LYS A 300 -8.19 25.86 -5.16
CA LYS A 300 -8.20 26.97 -6.12
C LYS A 300 -7.49 26.63 -7.41
N ASP A 301 -7.82 27.34 -8.50
CA ASP A 301 -7.13 27.27 -9.78
C ASP A 301 -5.71 27.88 -9.72
N GLY A 302 -4.87 27.53 -10.70
CA GLY A 302 -3.51 28.02 -10.80
C GLY A 302 -2.53 27.42 -9.79
N VAL A 303 -2.95 26.34 -9.09
CA VAL A 303 -2.12 25.63 -8.12
C VAL A 303 -2.25 24.11 -8.33
N ALA A 304 -1.13 23.44 -8.45
CA ALA A 304 -1.03 21.99 -8.41
C ALA A 304 -0.72 21.55 -6.97
N TYR A 305 -1.62 20.79 -6.38
CA TYR A 305 -1.50 20.34 -4.98
C TYR A 305 -0.90 18.94 -4.92
N GLU A 306 0.11 18.78 -4.10
CA GLU A 306 0.78 17.48 -3.93
C GLU A 306 -0.08 16.51 -3.11
N PHE A 307 -0.33 15.33 -3.67
CA PHE A 307 -0.67 14.13 -2.94
C PHE A 307 0.64 13.37 -2.72
N LEU A 308 1.17 13.48 -1.50
CA LEU A 308 2.47 12.94 -1.11
C LEU A 308 2.31 11.56 -0.48
N VAL A 309 3.06 10.60 -1.00
CA VAL A 309 3.13 9.23 -0.49
C VAL A 309 4.54 8.98 0.06
N THR A 310 4.63 8.67 1.35
CA THR A 310 5.89 8.48 2.05
C THR A 310 5.89 7.10 2.72
N PRO A 311 6.86 6.21 2.43
CA PRO A 311 6.95 4.93 3.13
C PRO A 311 7.20 5.11 4.63
N GLU A 312 6.88 4.11 5.42
CA GLU A 312 7.04 4.15 6.88
C GLU A 312 8.49 4.47 7.30
N ASP A 313 9.47 3.98 6.56
CA ASP A 313 10.90 4.23 6.84
C ASP A 313 11.36 5.65 6.48
N ARG A 314 10.54 6.42 5.78
CA ARG A 314 10.77 7.84 5.40
C ARG A 314 12.07 8.09 4.63
N THR A 315 12.58 7.07 3.93
CA THR A 315 13.83 7.20 3.16
C THR A 315 13.66 8.01 1.89
N LYS A 316 12.48 7.92 1.27
CA LYS A 316 12.11 8.57 0.00
C LYS A 316 10.61 8.83 -0.02
N SER A 317 10.10 9.36 -1.13
CA SER A 317 8.66 9.59 -1.36
C SER A 317 8.32 9.51 -2.84
N ALA A 318 7.01 9.47 -3.13
CA ALA A 318 6.44 9.65 -4.45
C ALA A 318 5.34 10.70 -4.41
N SER A 319 5.12 11.42 -5.52
CA SER A 319 4.20 12.55 -5.59
C SER A 319 3.25 12.45 -6.78
N LEU A 320 1.96 12.68 -6.52
CA LEU A 320 0.97 12.93 -7.54
C LEU A 320 0.43 14.37 -7.37
N TRP A 321 0.56 15.16 -8.43
CA TRP A 321 0.07 16.55 -8.44
C TRP A 321 -1.36 16.59 -8.97
N LEU A 322 -2.25 17.24 -8.23
CA LEU A 322 -3.65 17.44 -8.61
C LEU A 322 -3.90 18.92 -8.92
N GLY A 323 -4.43 19.18 -10.11
CA GLY A 323 -4.61 20.55 -10.65
C GLY A 323 -3.43 21.01 -11.49
N ASP A 324 -3.46 22.28 -11.92
CA ASP A 324 -2.47 22.88 -12.79
C ASP A 324 -1.96 24.21 -12.22
N GLY A 325 -0.70 24.55 -12.51
CA GLY A 325 -0.07 25.81 -12.10
C GLY A 325 1.08 25.64 -11.09
N VAL A 326 1.17 26.55 -10.13
CA VAL A 326 2.26 26.58 -9.14
C VAL A 326 2.16 25.39 -8.21
N LYS A 327 3.24 24.61 -8.06
CA LYS A 327 3.29 23.45 -7.20
C LYS A 327 3.24 23.84 -5.71
N LYS A 328 2.25 23.32 -4.96
CA LYS A 328 2.15 23.42 -3.51
C LYS A 328 2.46 22.10 -2.88
N LEU A 329 3.57 22.04 -2.15
CA LEU A 329 4.07 20.85 -1.47
C LEU A 329 3.24 20.52 -0.22
N ALA A 330 3.06 19.23 0.05
CA ALA A 330 2.63 18.73 1.35
C ALA A 330 3.79 18.83 2.36
N ASN A 331 3.46 18.82 3.65
CA ASN A 331 4.47 18.85 4.69
C ASN A 331 5.13 17.46 4.80
N PRO A 332 6.41 17.30 4.43
CA PRO A 332 7.07 16.01 4.51
C PRO A 332 7.24 15.58 5.97
N PHE A 333 7.20 14.28 6.20
CA PHE A 333 7.56 13.75 7.51
C PHE A 333 9.04 13.96 7.79
N PRO A 334 9.42 14.35 9.03
CA PRO A 334 10.80 14.37 9.44
C PRO A 334 11.38 12.95 9.44
N LYS A 335 12.69 12.83 9.21
CA LYS A 335 13.38 11.53 9.29
C LYS A 335 13.21 10.91 10.68
N LEU A 336 13.07 9.58 10.72
CA LEU A 336 13.02 8.84 11.96
C LEU A 336 14.38 8.92 12.69
N LYS A 337 14.34 9.00 14.02
CA LYS A 337 15.52 9.12 14.88
C LYS A 337 15.97 7.74 15.36
N TYR A 338 16.40 6.91 14.43
CA TYR A 338 16.83 5.53 14.71
C TYR A 338 17.90 5.44 15.79
N PHE A 339 18.94 6.29 15.73
CA PHE A 339 20.04 6.23 16.69
C PHE A 339 19.62 6.63 18.10
N GLU A 340 18.70 7.58 18.25
CA GLU A 340 18.15 7.94 19.55
C GLU A 340 17.32 6.80 20.15
N GLY A 341 16.54 6.11 19.30
CA GLY A 341 15.79 4.91 19.68
C GLY A 341 16.74 3.75 20.10
N MET A 342 17.78 3.48 19.30
CA MET A 342 18.79 2.47 19.63
C MET A 342 19.52 2.79 20.93
N LYS A 343 19.88 4.05 21.16
CA LYS A 343 20.52 4.48 22.42
C LYS A 343 19.61 4.17 23.60
N MET A 344 18.34 4.55 23.52
CA MET A 344 17.36 4.25 24.56
C MET A 344 17.23 2.75 24.83
N MET A 345 17.16 1.93 23.76
CA MET A 345 17.10 0.47 23.92
C MET A 345 18.37 -0.11 24.55
N ASN A 346 19.55 0.40 24.18
CA ASN A 346 20.82 -0.05 24.76
C ASN A 346 20.93 0.30 26.24
N ASP A 347 20.49 1.52 26.62
CA ASP A 347 20.44 1.95 28.02
C ASP A 347 19.50 1.08 28.84
N MET A 348 18.35 0.70 28.27
CA MET A 348 17.39 -0.21 28.91
C MET A 348 17.94 -1.62 29.09
N MET A 349 18.56 -2.19 28.06
CA MET A 349 19.13 -3.53 28.16
C MET A 349 20.25 -3.58 29.21
N LYS A 350 21.05 -2.52 29.32
CA LYS A 350 22.06 -2.38 30.37
C LYS A 350 21.42 -2.31 31.75
N MET A 351 20.38 -1.47 31.91
CA MET A 351 19.66 -1.33 33.17
C MET A 351 18.92 -2.62 33.56
N ASN A 352 18.35 -3.36 32.62
CA ASN A 352 17.74 -4.67 32.91
C ASN A 352 18.77 -5.69 33.37
N GLY A 353 19.96 -5.71 32.76
CA GLY A 353 21.06 -6.56 33.24
C GLY A 353 21.44 -6.24 34.69
N ASP A 354 21.59 -4.95 35.01
CA ASP A 354 21.88 -4.49 36.36
C ASP A 354 20.74 -4.82 37.35
N LEU A 355 19.47 -4.81 36.92
CA LEU A 355 18.30 -5.19 37.72
C LEU A 355 18.19 -6.68 37.93
N ASP A 356 18.49 -7.49 36.91
CA ASP A 356 18.51 -8.93 37.01
C ASP A 356 19.59 -9.41 37.99
N ASP A 357 20.75 -8.76 38.00
CA ASP A 357 21.78 -8.98 38.97
C ASP A 357 21.35 -8.62 40.42
N MET A 358 20.39 -7.72 40.57
CA MET A 358 19.76 -7.34 41.83
C MET A 358 18.48 -8.15 42.16
N GLY A 359 18.11 -9.11 41.34
CA GLY A 359 16.91 -9.93 41.51
C GLY A 359 15.58 -9.18 41.23
N MET A 360 15.64 -8.10 40.47
CA MET A 360 14.49 -7.29 40.08
C MET A 360 14.24 -7.41 38.58
N SER A 361 12.99 -7.55 38.14
CA SER A 361 12.64 -7.55 36.72
C SER A 361 11.83 -6.30 36.35
N MET A 362 12.19 -5.61 35.25
CA MET A 362 11.37 -4.55 34.66
C MET A 362 10.62 -5.10 33.44
N SER A 363 9.29 -4.88 33.40
CA SER A 363 8.50 -5.20 32.21
C SER A 363 8.85 -4.25 31.07
N LEU A 364 9.42 -4.78 29.98
CA LEU A 364 9.70 -4.08 28.73
C LEU A 364 8.44 -3.47 28.09
N ASN A 365 7.25 -3.91 28.50
CA ASN A 365 5.97 -3.43 27.98
C ASN A 365 5.59 -1.98 28.39
N LYS A 366 6.41 -1.30 29.20
CA LYS A 366 6.12 0.07 29.67
C LYS A 366 6.82 1.18 28.90
N MET A 367 7.68 0.86 27.93
CA MET A 367 8.42 1.89 27.17
C MET A 367 7.93 1.93 25.73
N ASP A 368 7.35 3.06 25.38
CA ASP A 368 6.95 3.36 24.01
C ASP A 368 8.13 3.96 23.23
N MET A 369 8.80 3.12 22.45
CA MET A 369 9.92 3.52 21.57
C MET A 369 9.51 4.60 20.58
N ASN A 370 8.23 4.69 20.22
CA ASN A 370 7.71 5.68 19.28
C ASN A 370 7.90 7.10 19.78
N VAL A 371 7.86 7.31 21.10
CA VAL A 371 8.07 8.64 21.72
C VAL A 371 9.45 9.19 21.41
N VAL A 372 10.45 8.34 21.14
CA VAL A 372 11.82 8.77 20.85
C VAL A 372 12.10 8.80 19.35
N MET A 373 11.64 7.77 18.63
CA MET A 373 11.92 7.61 17.19
C MET A 373 11.15 8.57 16.30
N TYR A 374 9.91 8.91 16.67
CA TYR A 374 9.02 9.74 15.87
C TYR A 374 9.05 11.20 16.34
N PRO A 375 9.76 12.11 15.62
CA PRO A 375 9.94 13.50 16.06
C PRO A 375 8.64 14.28 16.27
N GLU A 376 7.60 13.96 15.50
CA GLU A 376 6.28 14.58 15.63
C GLU A 376 5.59 14.24 16.97
N ILE A 377 5.82 13.06 17.53
CA ILE A 377 5.30 12.64 18.84
C ILE A 377 6.10 13.32 19.94
N THR A 378 7.43 13.32 19.83
CA THR A 378 8.34 13.96 20.77
C THR A 378 8.11 15.48 20.85
N GLY A 379 7.84 16.14 19.71
CA GLY A 379 7.52 17.57 19.63
C GLY A 379 6.22 17.94 20.33
N ALA A 380 5.19 17.07 20.24
CA ALA A 380 3.91 17.28 20.92
C ALA A 380 4.03 17.19 22.45
N ALA A 381 4.86 16.29 22.97
CA ALA A 381 5.13 16.16 24.41
C ALA A 381 5.82 17.40 24.99
N LYS A 382 6.73 18.03 24.25
CA LYS A 382 7.39 19.28 24.65
C LYS A 382 6.44 20.48 24.72
N LYS A 383 5.41 20.55 23.87
CA LYS A 383 4.41 21.62 23.86
C LYS A 383 3.42 21.53 25.03
N LYS A 384 3.24 20.37 25.67
CA LYS A 384 2.32 20.17 26.79
C LYS A 384 2.92 20.48 28.16
N GLY A 385 4.10 21.13 28.24
CA GLY A 385 4.58 21.84 29.42
C GLY A 385 4.59 21.08 30.76
N LYS A 386 4.73 19.77 30.78
CA LYS A 386 5.05 19.03 32.01
C LYS A 386 6.55 18.78 32.05
N LYS A 387 7.27 19.66 32.80
CA LYS A 387 8.56 19.31 33.35
C LYS A 387 8.41 17.97 34.07
N MET A 388 9.01 16.92 33.54
CA MET A 388 9.26 15.72 34.34
C MET A 388 10.15 16.17 35.51
N LYS A 389 9.60 16.16 36.73
CA LYS A 389 10.40 16.31 37.94
C LYS A 389 11.48 15.22 37.88
N LYS A 390 12.76 15.64 37.93
CA LYS A 390 13.83 14.72 38.27
C LYS A 390 13.39 14.03 39.57
N MET A 391 13.24 12.74 39.55
CA MET A 391 13.19 11.93 40.75
C MET A 391 14.61 12.04 41.39
N ASP A 392 14.74 12.84 42.44
CA ASP A 392 15.88 12.77 43.32
C ASP A 392 15.84 11.42 44.03
N MET A 393 16.67 10.50 43.59
CA MET A 393 17.01 9.34 44.40
C MET A 393 18.08 9.75 45.40
N LYS A 394 17.62 10.29 46.52
CA LYS A 394 18.36 10.32 47.77
C LYS A 394 17.50 9.67 48.85
N GLY A 395 17.98 8.56 49.37
CA GLY A 395 17.40 7.80 50.46
C GLY A 395 17.80 6.37 50.37
#